data_35e1d82869f91054b330b8cf29e02502
#
_entry.id   35e1d82869f91054b330b8cf29e02502
#
_cell.length_a   1.000
_cell.length_b   1.000
_cell.length_c   1.000
_cell.angle_alpha   90.00
_cell.angle_beta   90.00
_cell.angle_gamma   90.00
#
_symmetry.space_group_name_H-M   'P 1'
#
loop_
_entity.id
_entity.type
_entity.pdbx_description
1 polymer ?
#
loop_
_entity_poly.entity_id
_entity_poly.type
_entity_poly.pdbx_seq_one_letter_code
_entity_poly.pdbx_strand_id
1 'polypeptide(L)'
;MPALAWDIRPDPVVQQILADISSTRIEKRIRKLVSFETRHTLSQTDSDVRGIGAARRWIESELRTCSQTAGGRLQVSTQEWIEPISRRVSSPTTLVNVLATLPGDSPSSKDRLLVVSGHYDSMNSDISDSVGAAPGANDDASGTAVSMELACVMAQHHFDATLVFMAVPGEEQGLLGAAHYAREARKLGLQIEAMVTNDIVGSAAGDAGQRDPKRVRLFADGFDPLLRMMVQGQTGQLVDSAEQAATQAIRAQMQSIALAGGGADLSTQQLGRHLKAAAEGYLPGFTVQLIQRRDRYLRGGDHIPFLEQGYAATRFTEPFENFRHQHQNVRTEGGTAYGDLPEFVDFAYVADVARINAAGLATLALAPPPPAMVRIDTTQLTNDSTLRWVVSTDPSLRGYRVVWRDTDATTWQFSQEFGRVGQATVPVSKDNVIFGVQAVSVRGHASLAVYPLPQGR
;
A
#
# COMPACT_ATOMS: atom_id res chain seq x y z
N MET A 1 -31.78 -12.28 -7.20
CA MET A 1 -31.29 -11.36 -6.15
C MET A 1 -29.87 -10.98 -6.53
N PRO A 2 -29.43 -9.74 -6.36
CA PRO A 2 -28.02 -9.40 -6.53
C PRO A 2 -27.17 -10.23 -5.57
N ALA A 3 -26.01 -10.70 -6.06
CA ALA A 3 -25.05 -11.41 -5.21
C ALA A 3 -24.40 -10.43 -4.23
N LEU A 4 -23.98 -10.90 -3.04
CA LEU A 4 -23.14 -10.12 -2.17
C LEU A 4 -21.83 -9.78 -2.89
N ALA A 5 -21.30 -8.56 -2.71
CA ALA A 5 -20.13 -8.08 -3.44
C ALA A 5 -18.84 -8.88 -3.16
N TRP A 6 -18.83 -9.72 -2.15
CA TRP A 6 -17.64 -10.34 -1.57
C TRP A 6 -17.62 -11.86 -1.64
N ASP A 7 -18.23 -12.46 -2.66
CA ASP A 7 -18.01 -13.89 -2.92
C ASP A 7 -16.62 -14.08 -3.54
N ILE A 8 -15.58 -13.96 -2.71
CA ILE A 8 -14.21 -14.29 -3.09
C ILE A 8 -14.10 -15.80 -3.08
N ARG A 9 -14.06 -16.41 -4.27
CA ARG A 9 -13.68 -17.82 -4.40
C ARG A 9 -12.19 -17.94 -4.13
N PRO A 10 -11.76 -18.71 -3.11
CA PRO A 10 -10.36 -18.87 -2.80
C PRO A 10 -9.59 -19.43 -4.01
N ASP A 11 -8.59 -18.69 -4.46
CA ASP A 11 -7.69 -19.16 -5.51
C ASP A 11 -6.58 -20.02 -4.88
N PRO A 12 -6.32 -21.25 -5.38
CA PRO A 12 -5.32 -22.14 -4.81
C PRO A 12 -3.90 -21.56 -4.78
N VAL A 13 -3.53 -20.75 -5.78
CA VAL A 13 -2.21 -20.10 -5.81
C VAL A 13 -2.09 -19.08 -4.68
N VAL A 14 -3.13 -18.27 -4.47
CA VAL A 14 -3.14 -17.32 -3.35
C VAL A 14 -3.10 -18.06 -2.02
N GLN A 15 -3.88 -19.15 -1.86
CA GLN A 15 -3.84 -19.97 -0.64
C GLN A 15 -2.45 -20.55 -0.38
N GLN A 16 -1.74 -21.01 -1.42
CA GLN A 16 -0.38 -21.50 -1.28
C GLN A 16 0.59 -20.40 -0.84
N ILE A 17 0.51 -19.21 -1.45
CA ILE A 17 1.30 -18.04 -1.04
C ILE A 17 1.10 -17.75 0.46
N LEU A 18 -0.14 -17.75 0.92
CA LEU A 18 -0.44 -17.49 2.33
C LEU A 18 0.11 -18.57 3.25
N ALA A 19 0.06 -19.85 2.82
CA ALA A 19 0.59 -20.97 3.57
C ALA A 19 2.13 -20.94 3.68
N ASP A 20 2.81 -20.41 2.67
CA ASP A 20 4.27 -20.34 2.62
C ASP A 20 4.85 -19.18 3.45
N ILE A 21 4.03 -18.22 3.93
CA ILE A 21 4.47 -17.16 4.82
C ILE A 21 4.82 -17.73 6.20
N SER A 22 6.05 -17.45 6.67
CA SER A 22 6.63 -18.03 7.88
C SER A 22 6.92 -17.00 8.96
N SER A 23 6.28 -17.15 10.12
CA SER A 23 6.58 -16.36 11.31
C SER A 23 8.02 -16.51 11.78
N THR A 24 8.61 -17.71 11.63
CA THR A 24 10.01 -17.98 11.99
C THR A 24 10.99 -17.23 11.10
N ARG A 25 10.74 -17.14 9.79
CA ARG A 25 11.58 -16.32 8.90
C ARG A 25 11.45 -14.83 9.19
N ILE A 26 10.23 -14.36 9.47
CA ILE A 26 9.96 -12.98 9.87
C ILE A 26 10.69 -12.65 11.18
N GLU A 27 10.59 -13.51 12.22
CA GLU A 27 11.31 -13.35 13.48
C GLU A 27 12.84 -13.25 13.24
N LYS A 28 13.41 -14.15 12.44
CA LYS A 28 14.83 -14.14 12.11
C LYS A 28 15.25 -12.80 11.48
N ARG A 29 14.43 -12.26 10.57
CA ARG A 29 14.71 -10.97 9.91
C ARG A 29 14.63 -9.80 10.89
N ILE A 30 13.59 -9.73 11.71
CA ILE A 30 13.43 -8.68 12.72
C ILE A 30 14.62 -8.71 13.70
N ARG A 31 14.95 -9.87 14.27
CA ARG A 31 16.10 -10.02 15.18
C ARG A 31 17.43 -9.64 14.51
N LYS A 32 17.59 -9.93 13.21
CA LYS A 32 18.80 -9.56 12.47
C LYS A 32 18.87 -8.03 12.27
N LEU A 33 17.77 -7.37 11.90
CA LEU A 33 17.71 -5.91 11.79
C LEU A 33 18.04 -5.23 13.12
N VAL A 34 17.47 -5.73 14.22
CA VAL A 34 17.76 -5.23 15.57
C VAL A 34 19.24 -5.42 15.96
N SER A 35 19.89 -6.49 15.50
CA SER A 35 21.28 -6.77 15.81
C SER A 35 22.30 -5.75 15.24
N PHE A 36 21.85 -4.85 14.38
CA PHE A 36 22.66 -3.72 13.91
C PHE A 36 22.68 -2.54 14.90
N GLU A 37 22.10 -2.71 16.12
CA GLU A 37 22.06 -1.81 17.27
C GLU A 37 21.35 -0.48 17.02
N THR A 38 21.69 0.21 15.95
CA THR A 38 20.98 1.39 15.44
C THR A 38 20.92 1.30 13.92
N ARG A 39 19.79 1.71 13.37
CA ARG A 39 19.62 1.91 11.92
C ARG A 39 19.23 3.34 11.62
N HIS A 40 19.56 4.26 12.56
CA HIS A 40 19.27 5.68 12.35
C HIS A 40 19.78 6.12 10.97
N THR A 41 19.01 6.90 10.25
CA THR A 41 19.29 7.31 8.86
C THR A 41 20.67 7.94 8.68
N LEU A 42 21.17 8.67 9.70
CA LEU A 42 22.49 9.29 9.70
C LEU A 42 23.56 8.47 10.43
N SER A 43 23.28 7.20 10.78
CA SER A 43 24.27 6.32 11.41
C SER A 43 25.34 5.89 10.41
N GLN A 44 26.38 5.22 10.91
CA GLN A 44 27.52 4.81 10.10
C GLN A 44 27.13 3.88 8.93
N THR A 45 27.83 4.04 7.81
CA THR A 45 27.57 3.31 6.57
C THR A 45 28.64 2.30 6.18
N ASP A 46 29.81 2.37 6.79
CA ASP A 46 31.03 1.60 6.47
C ASP A 46 31.21 0.33 7.31
N SER A 47 30.49 0.17 8.40
CA SER A 47 30.52 -1.04 9.25
C SER A 47 29.67 -2.16 8.63
N ASP A 48 30.10 -3.41 8.78
CA ASP A 48 29.35 -4.59 8.36
C ASP A 48 28.46 -5.18 9.46
N VAL A 49 28.59 -4.69 10.69
CA VAL A 49 27.89 -5.23 11.86
C VAL A 49 26.98 -4.22 12.55
N ARG A 50 27.08 -2.93 12.23
CA ARG A 50 26.34 -1.87 12.89
C ARG A 50 25.92 -0.77 11.91
N GLY A 51 24.82 -0.09 12.23
CA GLY A 51 24.36 1.09 11.51
C GLY A 51 23.55 0.77 10.26
N ILE A 52 23.06 1.84 9.63
CA ILE A 52 22.16 1.75 8.48
C ILE A 52 22.83 1.11 7.26
N GLY A 53 24.15 1.30 7.08
CA GLY A 53 24.90 0.70 5.97
C GLY A 53 24.96 -0.82 6.06
N ALA A 54 25.17 -1.37 7.27
CA ALA A 54 25.14 -2.82 7.50
C ALA A 54 23.74 -3.41 7.22
N ALA A 55 22.71 -2.73 7.69
CA ALA A 55 21.33 -3.15 7.50
C ALA A 55 20.95 -3.22 6.00
N ARG A 56 21.22 -2.17 5.23
CA ARG A 56 20.88 -2.16 3.78
C ARG A 56 21.62 -3.23 2.99
N ARG A 57 22.93 -3.43 3.24
CA ARG A 57 23.70 -4.49 2.57
C ARG A 57 23.17 -5.89 2.89
N TRP A 58 22.79 -6.11 4.15
CA TRP A 58 22.18 -7.37 4.55
C TRP A 58 20.82 -7.60 3.89
N ILE A 59 19.93 -6.57 3.85
CA ILE A 59 18.63 -6.64 3.16
C ILE A 59 18.84 -7.00 1.69
N GLU A 60 19.74 -6.31 1.00
CA GLU A 60 20.06 -6.59 -0.40
C GLU A 60 20.56 -8.02 -0.59
N SER A 61 21.45 -8.52 0.27
CA SER A 61 21.99 -9.89 0.23
C SER A 61 20.89 -10.95 0.42
N GLU A 62 19.98 -10.75 1.40
CA GLU A 62 18.85 -11.66 1.63
C GLU A 62 17.90 -11.70 0.42
N LEU A 63 17.57 -10.54 -0.16
CA LEU A 63 16.72 -10.46 -1.34
C LEU A 63 17.38 -11.11 -2.58
N ARG A 64 18.71 -10.97 -2.74
CA ARG A 64 19.47 -11.69 -3.79
C ARG A 64 19.44 -13.19 -3.59
N THR A 65 19.49 -13.67 -2.34
CA THR A 65 19.32 -15.09 -2.01
C THR A 65 17.92 -15.57 -2.39
N CYS A 66 16.87 -14.79 -2.09
CA CYS A 66 15.52 -15.11 -2.53
C CYS A 66 15.39 -15.12 -4.06
N SER A 67 16.06 -14.20 -4.75
CA SER A 67 16.12 -14.19 -6.22
C SER A 67 16.71 -15.49 -6.77
N GLN A 68 17.83 -15.94 -6.21
CA GLN A 68 18.48 -17.19 -6.64
C GLN A 68 17.56 -18.41 -6.47
N THR A 69 16.85 -18.48 -5.34
CA THR A 69 15.89 -19.58 -5.08
C THR A 69 14.67 -19.53 -5.99
N ALA A 70 14.32 -18.34 -6.51
CA ALA A 70 13.24 -18.12 -7.48
C ALA A 70 13.73 -18.15 -8.95
N GLY A 71 14.87 -18.77 -9.23
CA GLY A 71 15.40 -18.88 -10.59
C GLY A 71 15.84 -17.55 -11.23
N GLY A 72 16.16 -16.54 -10.42
CA GLY A 72 16.62 -15.22 -10.89
C GLY A 72 15.48 -14.27 -11.32
N ARG A 73 14.22 -14.64 -11.14
CA ARG A 73 13.08 -13.80 -11.58
C ARG A 73 12.94 -12.53 -10.77
N LEU A 74 13.26 -12.54 -9.48
CA LEU A 74 13.23 -11.37 -8.61
C LEU A 74 14.47 -10.50 -8.88
N GLN A 75 14.27 -9.34 -9.48
CA GLN A 75 15.33 -8.40 -9.86
C GLN A 75 15.63 -7.49 -8.67
N VAL A 76 16.82 -7.65 -8.05
CA VAL A 76 17.26 -6.86 -6.91
C VAL A 76 18.15 -5.73 -7.37
N SER A 77 17.81 -4.51 -7.00
CA SER A 77 18.54 -3.29 -7.35
C SER A 77 18.53 -2.30 -6.17
N THR A 78 19.35 -1.26 -6.28
CA THR A 78 19.38 -0.13 -5.34
C THR A 78 19.09 1.16 -6.09
N GLN A 79 18.47 2.12 -5.39
CA GLN A 79 18.31 3.49 -5.86
C GLN A 79 19.00 4.40 -4.86
N GLU A 80 20.08 5.06 -5.30
CA GLU A 80 20.96 5.88 -4.49
C GLU A 80 20.88 7.35 -4.87
N TRP A 81 20.87 8.23 -3.86
CA TRP A 81 20.93 9.68 -4.04
C TRP A 81 21.60 10.36 -2.85
N ILE A 82 21.97 11.62 -3.03
CA ILE A 82 22.47 12.49 -1.95
C ILE A 82 21.29 13.33 -1.46
N GLU A 83 20.88 13.10 -0.21
CA GLU A 83 19.88 13.95 0.46
C GLU A 83 20.54 15.22 0.96
N PRO A 84 20.02 16.41 0.63
CA PRO A 84 20.58 17.68 1.07
C PRO A 84 20.32 17.93 2.56
N ILE A 85 21.02 18.91 3.11
CA ILE A 85 20.79 19.38 4.48
C ILE A 85 19.34 19.84 4.65
N SER A 86 18.71 19.37 5.71
CA SER A 86 17.36 19.75 6.12
C SER A 86 17.27 19.87 7.65
N ARG A 87 16.08 20.15 8.16
CA ARG A 87 15.87 20.22 9.62
C ARG A 87 16.30 18.93 10.35
N ARG A 88 16.19 17.76 9.71
CA ARG A 88 16.46 16.45 10.31
C ARG A 88 17.66 15.72 9.67
N VAL A 89 18.29 16.33 8.68
CA VAL A 89 19.49 15.84 8.00
C VAL A 89 20.58 16.89 8.15
N SER A 90 21.53 16.65 9.07
CA SER A 90 22.52 17.64 9.49
C SER A 90 23.66 17.86 8.49
N SER A 91 23.89 16.92 7.57
CA SER A 91 24.89 17.00 6.51
C SER A 91 24.40 16.31 5.25
N PRO A 92 24.91 16.62 4.04
CA PRO A 92 24.56 15.88 2.84
C PRO A 92 24.85 14.40 3.05
N THR A 93 23.82 13.55 2.88
CA THR A 93 23.88 12.13 3.26
C THR A 93 23.46 11.27 2.09
N THR A 94 24.26 10.25 1.77
CA THR A 94 23.89 9.25 0.78
C THR A 94 22.84 8.31 1.36
N LEU A 95 21.64 8.32 0.75
CA LEU A 95 20.54 7.43 1.08
C LEU A 95 20.34 6.38 -0.03
N VAL A 96 19.85 5.21 0.34
CA VAL A 96 19.72 4.07 -0.59
C VAL A 96 18.42 3.33 -0.34
N ASN A 97 17.49 3.35 -1.29
CA ASN A 97 16.37 2.41 -1.33
C ASN A 97 16.89 1.05 -1.82
N VAL A 98 16.46 -0.03 -1.18
CA VAL A 98 16.67 -1.40 -1.66
C VAL A 98 15.36 -1.88 -2.29
N LEU A 99 15.42 -2.29 -3.55
CA LEU A 99 14.28 -2.64 -4.37
C LEU A 99 14.39 -4.10 -4.82
N ALA A 100 13.29 -4.82 -4.77
CA ALA A 100 13.15 -6.13 -5.38
C ALA A 100 11.93 -6.15 -6.28
N THR A 101 12.14 -6.24 -7.58
CA THR A 101 11.08 -6.20 -8.59
C THR A 101 10.83 -7.59 -9.14
N LEU A 102 9.60 -8.06 -9.05
CA LEU A 102 9.11 -9.27 -9.70
C LEU A 102 8.31 -8.87 -10.93
N PRO A 103 8.87 -8.97 -12.14
CA PRO A 103 8.18 -8.57 -13.37
C PRO A 103 6.90 -9.38 -13.58
N GLY A 104 5.86 -8.70 -14.04
CA GLY A 104 4.63 -9.35 -14.49
C GLY A 104 4.81 -10.07 -15.82
N ASP A 105 4.06 -11.16 -15.99
CA ASP A 105 4.16 -12.01 -17.18
C ASP A 105 3.20 -11.60 -18.31
N SER A 106 2.14 -10.82 -18.00
CA SER A 106 1.14 -10.42 -19.00
C SER A 106 1.56 -9.17 -19.75
N PRO A 107 1.67 -9.21 -21.10
CA PRO A 107 1.98 -8.03 -21.90
C PRO A 107 1.04 -6.84 -21.69
N SER A 108 -0.22 -7.10 -21.33
CA SER A 108 -1.25 -6.08 -21.09
C SER A 108 -1.27 -5.55 -19.66
N SER A 109 -0.59 -6.22 -18.71
CA SER A 109 -0.64 -5.90 -17.29
C SER A 109 0.71 -5.67 -16.63
N LYS A 110 1.82 -6.09 -17.25
CA LYS A 110 3.18 -6.01 -16.67
C LYS A 110 3.65 -4.58 -16.34
N ASP A 111 3.08 -3.57 -17.01
CA ASP A 111 3.42 -2.17 -16.76
C ASP A 111 2.63 -1.58 -15.57
N ARG A 112 1.66 -2.33 -15.02
CA ARG A 112 0.97 -2.02 -13.78
C ARG A 112 1.86 -2.42 -12.61
N LEU A 113 2.21 -1.48 -11.76
CA LEU A 113 3.08 -1.70 -10.62
C LEU A 113 2.26 -1.76 -9.32
N LEU A 114 2.47 -2.80 -8.54
CA LEU A 114 1.95 -2.93 -7.18
C LEU A 114 3.13 -2.88 -6.22
N VAL A 115 3.20 -1.84 -5.39
CA VAL A 115 4.33 -1.54 -4.51
C VAL A 115 3.97 -1.89 -3.08
N VAL A 116 4.90 -2.54 -2.37
CA VAL A 116 4.81 -2.75 -0.92
C VAL A 116 6.13 -2.34 -0.26
N SER A 117 6.06 -1.64 0.87
CA SER A 117 7.24 -1.16 1.59
C SER A 117 7.17 -1.35 3.10
N GLY A 118 8.34 -1.25 3.71
CA GLY A 118 8.61 -0.92 5.10
C GLY A 118 9.89 -0.10 5.16
N HIS A 119 10.08 0.71 6.21
CA HIS A 119 11.32 1.47 6.35
C HIS A 119 12.35 0.72 7.21
N TYR A 120 13.60 0.72 6.76
CA TYR A 120 14.64 -0.02 7.47
C TYR A 120 15.46 0.85 8.42
N ASP A 121 15.26 2.16 8.41
CA ASP A 121 15.80 3.05 9.44
C ASP A 121 15.03 2.90 10.76
N SER A 122 15.59 3.45 11.84
CA SER A 122 15.02 3.43 13.18
C SER A 122 15.51 4.61 13.99
N MET A 123 14.79 5.01 15.01
CA MET A 123 15.21 6.06 15.94
C MET A 123 14.94 5.67 17.40
N ASN A 124 15.62 6.37 18.32
CA ASN A 124 15.31 6.34 19.75
C ASN A 124 14.54 7.63 20.13
N SER A 125 14.53 8.02 21.40
CA SER A 125 13.79 9.21 21.88
C SER A 125 14.38 10.55 21.40
N ASP A 126 15.60 10.56 20.86
CA ASP A 126 16.24 11.72 20.25
C ASP A 126 16.40 11.50 18.75
N ILE A 127 15.60 12.20 17.95
CA ILE A 127 15.59 12.12 16.49
C ILE A 127 16.94 12.50 15.84
N SER A 128 17.85 13.12 16.58
CA SER A 128 19.19 13.50 16.13
C SER A 128 20.29 12.52 16.57
N ASP A 129 19.96 11.56 17.44
CA ASP A 129 20.93 10.60 17.95
C ASP A 129 21.20 9.47 16.95
N SER A 130 22.21 9.68 16.12
CA SER A 130 22.65 8.69 15.12
C SER A 130 23.58 7.59 15.67
N VAL A 131 23.91 7.64 16.98
CA VAL A 131 24.91 6.75 17.61
C VAL A 131 24.31 5.84 18.67
N GLY A 132 23.37 6.33 19.46
CA GLY A 132 22.71 5.57 20.51
C GLY A 132 21.92 4.37 19.98
N ALA A 133 21.65 3.42 20.86
CA ALA A 133 20.87 2.26 20.52
C ALA A 133 19.45 2.65 20.07
N ALA A 134 19.05 2.18 18.92
CA ALA A 134 17.74 2.35 18.33
C ALA A 134 17.31 1.02 17.68
N PRO A 135 16.88 0.03 18.47
CA PRO A 135 16.62 -1.34 17.96
C PRO A 135 15.52 -1.39 16.90
N GLY A 136 14.43 -0.59 17.06
CA GLY A 136 13.35 -0.49 16.07
C GLY A 136 12.79 -1.84 15.64
N ALA A 137 12.42 -2.70 16.60
CA ALA A 137 11.95 -4.05 16.29
C ALA A 137 10.54 -4.02 15.67
N ASN A 138 9.67 -3.15 16.19
CA ASN A 138 8.34 -2.90 15.67
C ASN A 138 8.34 -1.73 14.68
N ASP A 139 9.02 -0.64 15.00
CA ASP A 139 9.16 0.56 14.19
C ASP A 139 10.58 0.66 13.59
N ASP A 140 10.92 0.20 12.33
CA ASP A 140 10.01 -0.58 11.51
C ASP A 140 10.72 -1.82 10.92
N ALA A 141 11.42 -2.57 11.77
CA ALA A 141 11.89 -3.88 11.33
C ALA A 141 10.70 -4.83 11.04
N SER A 142 9.52 -4.57 11.65
CA SER A 142 8.33 -5.38 11.43
C SER A 142 7.83 -5.25 9.99
N GLY A 143 7.62 -4.04 9.49
CA GLY A 143 7.16 -3.81 8.10
C GLY A 143 8.25 -4.10 7.07
N THR A 144 9.50 -3.79 7.36
CA THR A 144 10.63 -4.22 6.51
C THR A 144 10.66 -5.75 6.35
N ALA A 145 10.46 -6.51 7.44
CA ALA A 145 10.41 -7.97 7.40
C ALA A 145 9.18 -8.49 6.62
N VAL A 146 8.04 -7.81 6.69
CA VAL A 146 6.86 -8.11 5.85
C VAL A 146 7.21 -7.93 4.38
N SER A 147 7.77 -6.79 3.97
CA SER A 147 8.16 -6.53 2.58
C SER A 147 9.14 -7.60 2.06
N MET A 148 10.17 -7.95 2.85
CA MET A 148 11.14 -9.00 2.51
C MET A 148 10.53 -10.40 2.43
N GLU A 149 9.61 -10.75 3.34
CA GLU A 149 8.93 -12.06 3.32
C GLU A 149 8.07 -12.19 2.08
N LEU A 150 7.30 -11.15 1.75
CA LEU A 150 6.48 -11.11 0.54
C LEU A 150 7.34 -11.25 -0.73
N ALA A 151 8.47 -10.53 -0.81
CA ALA A 151 9.40 -10.65 -1.93
C ALA A 151 9.85 -12.09 -2.15
N CYS A 152 10.26 -12.78 -1.07
CA CYS A 152 10.79 -14.14 -1.15
C CYS A 152 9.70 -15.17 -1.49
N VAL A 153 8.51 -15.06 -0.90
CA VAL A 153 7.43 -16.03 -1.11
C VAL A 153 6.79 -15.81 -2.49
N MET A 154 6.44 -14.56 -2.82
CA MET A 154 5.74 -14.26 -4.07
C MET A 154 6.63 -14.47 -5.31
N ALA A 155 7.97 -14.37 -5.18
CA ALA A 155 8.89 -14.66 -6.27
C ALA A 155 8.81 -16.11 -6.80
N GLN A 156 8.25 -17.04 -6.02
CA GLN A 156 8.03 -18.44 -6.45
C GLN A 156 6.80 -18.60 -7.36
N HIS A 157 6.00 -17.54 -7.54
CA HIS A 157 4.73 -17.57 -8.28
C HIS A 157 4.75 -16.58 -9.46
N HIS A 158 3.77 -16.75 -10.35
CA HIS A 158 3.59 -15.95 -11.55
C HIS A 158 2.40 -15.02 -11.40
N PHE A 159 2.58 -13.76 -11.84
CA PHE A 159 1.55 -12.71 -11.78
C PHE A 159 1.44 -11.98 -13.11
N ASP A 160 0.28 -11.43 -13.40
CA ASP A 160 0.05 -10.63 -14.61
C ASP A 160 0.69 -9.24 -14.49
N ALA A 161 0.55 -8.59 -13.32
CA ALA A 161 1.14 -7.28 -13.02
C ALA A 161 2.51 -7.43 -12.31
N THR A 162 3.32 -6.38 -12.38
CA THR A 162 4.64 -6.32 -11.72
C THR A 162 4.48 -5.97 -10.23
N LEU A 163 5.20 -6.69 -9.38
CA LEU A 163 5.29 -6.43 -7.95
C LEU A 163 6.64 -5.79 -7.61
N VAL A 164 6.62 -4.75 -6.78
CA VAL A 164 7.83 -4.07 -6.30
C VAL A 164 7.84 -4.08 -4.78
N PHE A 165 8.85 -4.72 -4.21
CA PHE A 165 9.08 -4.81 -2.77
C PHE A 165 10.19 -3.86 -2.40
N MET A 166 9.94 -2.96 -1.45
CA MET A 166 10.88 -1.91 -1.09
C MET A 166 11.25 -1.99 0.39
N ALA A 167 12.53 -1.71 0.66
CA ALA A 167 13.00 -1.30 1.98
C ALA A 167 13.61 0.10 1.82
N VAL A 168 13.04 1.09 2.51
CA VAL A 168 13.37 2.51 2.32
C VAL A 168 14.01 3.12 3.57
N PRO A 169 14.96 4.07 3.44
CA PRO A 169 15.55 4.78 4.56
C PRO A 169 14.89 6.14 4.76
N GLY A 170 15.09 6.72 5.94
CA GLY A 170 14.78 8.13 6.18
C GLY A 170 13.29 8.41 6.34
N GLU A 171 12.50 7.42 6.73
CA GLU A 171 11.11 7.63 7.13
C GLU A 171 11.08 8.60 8.31
N GLU A 172 11.86 8.29 9.34
CA GLU A 172 11.96 9.04 10.60
C GLU A 172 12.47 10.48 10.40
N GLN A 173 13.28 10.70 9.36
CA GLN A 173 13.79 12.03 9.03
C GLN A 173 12.89 12.80 8.05
N GLY A 174 11.78 12.21 7.58
CA GLY A 174 10.79 12.89 6.77
C GLY A 174 10.39 12.16 5.49
N LEU A 175 10.20 10.83 5.54
CA LEU A 175 9.70 9.99 4.45
C LEU A 175 10.63 10.01 3.21
N LEU A 176 11.95 10.17 3.43
CA LEU A 176 12.90 10.56 2.39
C LEU A 176 13.00 9.53 1.26
N GLY A 177 13.12 8.25 1.63
CA GLY A 177 13.22 7.15 0.65
C GLY A 177 11.99 6.97 -0.20
N ALA A 178 10.83 6.95 0.43
CA ALA A 178 9.53 6.86 -0.24
C ALA A 178 9.28 8.09 -1.13
N ALA A 179 9.62 9.30 -0.64
CA ALA A 179 9.48 10.54 -1.39
C ALA A 179 10.38 10.59 -2.63
N HIS A 180 11.63 10.09 -2.51
CA HIS A 180 12.53 10.00 -3.65
C HIS A 180 11.98 9.05 -4.71
N TYR A 181 11.59 7.83 -4.31
CA TYR A 181 11.03 6.84 -5.24
C TYR A 181 9.75 7.34 -5.93
N ALA A 182 8.80 7.89 -5.18
CA ALA A 182 7.53 8.37 -5.72
C ALA A 182 7.72 9.50 -6.74
N ARG A 183 8.64 10.45 -6.48
CA ARG A 183 8.98 11.53 -7.42
C ARG A 183 9.61 11.00 -8.71
N GLU A 184 10.59 10.09 -8.59
CA GLU A 184 11.25 9.49 -9.77
C GLU A 184 10.25 8.64 -10.58
N ALA A 185 9.41 7.85 -9.91
CA ALA A 185 8.35 7.09 -10.56
C ALA A 185 7.40 8.01 -11.37
N ARG A 186 7.03 9.17 -10.81
CA ARG A 186 6.20 10.16 -11.49
C ARG A 186 6.90 10.77 -12.69
N LYS A 187 8.18 11.13 -12.58
CA LYS A 187 8.98 11.64 -13.70
C LYS A 187 9.09 10.64 -14.84
N LEU A 188 9.25 9.35 -14.51
CA LEU A 188 9.34 8.26 -15.47
C LEU A 188 7.98 7.81 -16.03
N GLY A 189 6.87 8.35 -15.54
CA GLY A 189 5.52 8.00 -15.97
C GLY A 189 5.11 6.59 -15.58
N LEU A 190 5.69 6.01 -14.51
CA LEU A 190 5.38 4.66 -14.06
C LEU A 190 3.91 4.57 -13.61
N GLN A 191 3.26 3.46 -13.94
CA GLN A 191 1.86 3.21 -13.63
C GLN A 191 1.74 2.46 -12.30
N ILE A 192 1.93 3.17 -11.17
CA ILE A 192 1.72 2.59 -9.83
C ILE A 192 0.22 2.56 -9.56
N GLU A 193 -0.37 1.36 -9.65
CA GLU A 193 -1.80 1.15 -9.39
C GLU A 193 -2.11 1.07 -7.90
N ALA A 194 -1.18 0.51 -7.11
CA ALA A 194 -1.33 0.36 -5.68
C ALA A 194 0.02 0.49 -4.97
N MET A 195 0.02 1.19 -3.85
CA MET A 195 1.13 1.21 -2.92
C MET A 195 0.62 0.89 -1.51
N VAL A 196 1.31 0.00 -0.82
CA VAL A 196 1.00 -0.41 0.55
C VAL A 196 2.25 -0.30 1.39
N THR A 197 2.22 0.53 2.44
CA THR A 197 3.27 0.49 3.45
C THR A 197 2.81 -0.26 4.69
N ASN A 198 3.73 -0.99 5.30
CA ASN A 198 3.57 -1.62 6.60
C ASN A 198 4.50 -0.89 7.56
N ASP A 199 3.95 -0.32 8.60
CA ASP A 199 4.73 0.50 9.52
C ASP A 199 4.07 0.41 10.91
N ILE A 200 4.83 -0.09 11.89
CA ILE A 200 4.38 -0.51 13.21
C ILE A 200 3.30 -1.61 13.08
N VAL A 201 3.72 -2.80 12.67
CA VAL A 201 2.84 -3.96 12.50
C VAL A 201 3.28 -5.17 13.35
N GLY A 202 4.03 -4.90 14.41
CA GLY A 202 4.67 -5.92 15.24
C GLY A 202 3.88 -6.34 16.48
N SER A 203 2.90 -5.57 16.94
CA SER A 203 2.19 -5.88 18.17
C SER A 203 0.68 -5.69 18.05
N ALA A 204 -0.08 -6.53 18.72
CA ALA A 204 -1.53 -6.35 18.82
C ALA A 204 -1.95 -5.81 20.19
N ALA A 205 -0.99 -5.35 21.00
CA ALA A 205 -1.20 -4.93 22.38
C ALA A 205 -0.73 -3.49 22.63
N GLY A 206 -1.63 -2.65 23.12
CA GLY A 206 -1.36 -1.27 23.50
C GLY A 206 -0.83 -1.10 24.92
N ASP A 207 -0.42 0.11 25.26
CA ASP A 207 0.17 0.49 26.55
C ASP A 207 -0.82 0.50 27.73
N ALA A 208 -2.12 0.55 27.46
CA ALA A 208 -3.18 0.49 28.46
C ALA A 208 -3.80 -0.92 28.61
N GLY A 209 -3.13 -1.96 28.09
CA GLY A 209 -3.58 -3.34 28.22
C GLY A 209 -4.61 -3.79 27.17
N GLN A 210 -4.92 -2.95 26.19
CA GLN A 210 -5.75 -3.35 25.04
C GLN A 210 -5.03 -4.44 24.27
N ARG A 211 -5.78 -5.42 23.74
CA ARG A 211 -5.21 -6.47 22.89
C ARG A 211 -6.24 -6.98 21.89
N ASP A 212 -5.87 -6.96 20.59
CA ASP A 212 -6.69 -7.56 19.52
C ASP A 212 -5.78 -8.15 18.42
N PRO A 213 -5.34 -9.41 18.56
CA PRO A 213 -4.42 -10.05 17.62
C PRO A 213 -5.08 -10.47 16.31
N LYS A 214 -6.38 -10.19 16.14
CA LYS A 214 -7.12 -10.48 14.90
C LYS A 214 -7.60 -9.22 14.21
N ARG A 215 -6.97 -8.08 14.51
CA ARG A 215 -7.26 -6.79 13.88
C ARG A 215 -6.00 -6.07 13.45
N VAL A 216 -6.09 -5.39 12.30
CA VAL A 216 -5.11 -4.39 11.84
C VAL A 216 -5.87 -3.15 11.39
N ARG A 217 -5.29 -1.97 11.55
CA ARG A 217 -5.80 -0.72 10.96
C ARG A 217 -5.26 -0.56 9.56
N LEU A 218 -6.10 -0.06 8.65
CA LEU A 218 -5.73 0.30 7.28
C LEU A 218 -6.18 1.73 7.02
N PHE A 219 -5.22 2.66 6.94
CA PHE A 219 -5.47 4.03 6.53
C PHE A 219 -5.55 4.13 5.02
N ALA A 220 -6.68 4.62 4.51
CA ALA A 220 -6.95 4.67 3.08
C ALA A 220 -7.81 5.88 2.74
N ASP A 221 -7.14 7.04 2.56
CA ASP A 221 -7.75 8.26 2.07
C ASP A 221 -6.80 8.96 1.09
N GLY A 222 -7.34 9.41 -0.04
CA GLY A 222 -6.57 9.96 -1.17
C GLY A 222 -6.85 11.43 -1.50
N PHE A 223 -7.39 12.20 -0.57
CA PHE A 223 -7.79 13.60 -0.82
C PHE A 223 -6.61 14.59 -1.05
N ASP A 224 -5.39 14.18 -0.80
CA ASP A 224 -4.20 15.02 -0.81
C ASP A 224 -3.85 15.71 -2.14
N PRO A 225 -3.97 15.06 -3.33
CA PRO A 225 -3.68 15.75 -4.58
C PRO A 225 -4.52 17.00 -4.77
N LEU A 226 -5.78 17.00 -4.31
CA LEU A 226 -6.67 18.16 -4.36
C LEU A 226 -6.20 19.30 -3.46
N LEU A 227 -5.85 19.01 -2.21
CA LEU A 227 -5.41 20.01 -1.25
C LEU A 227 -4.12 20.69 -1.72
N ARG A 228 -3.16 19.89 -2.22
CA ARG A 228 -1.89 20.38 -2.72
C ARG A 228 -2.07 21.25 -3.97
N MET A 229 -2.94 20.85 -4.89
CA MET A 229 -3.26 21.61 -6.10
C MET A 229 -3.97 22.95 -5.75
N MET A 230 -4.85 22.95 -4.74
CA MET A 230 -5.45 24.18 -4.25
C MET A 230 -4.41 25.12 -3.64
N VAL A 231 -3.49 24.60 -2.84
CA VAL A 231 -2.42 25.38 -2.19
C VAL A 231 -1.37 25.85 -3.21
N GLN A 232 -0.94 25.02 -4.16
CA GLN A 232 0.03 25.41 -5.20
C GLN A 232 -0.54 26.40 -6.20
N GLY A 233 -1.85 26.32 -6.49
CA GLY A 233 -2.53 27.32 -7.32
C GLY A 233 -2.57 28.72 -6.69
N GLN A 234 -2.32 28.85 -5.40
CA GLN A 234 -2.23 30.13 -4.68
C GLN A 234 -0.81 30.71 -4.63
N THR A 235 0.23 29.91 -4.95
CA THR A 235 1.64 30.34 -4.79
C THR A 235 2.31 30.85 -6.08
N GLY A 236 1.60 30.93 -7.20
CA GLY A 236 2.05 31.68 -8.40
C GLY A 236 3.33 31.19 -9.09
N GLN A 237 3.79 29.97 -8.85
CA GLN A 237 4.91 29.42 -9.61
C GLN A 237 4.48 28.98 -11.01
N LEU A 238 5.21 29.45 -12.01
CA LEU A 238 5.04 29.09 -13.43
C LEU A 238 5.42 27.62 -13.60
N VAL A 239 4.41 26.78 -13.78
CA VAL A 239 4.56 25.36 -14.09
C VAL A 239 4.50 25.23 -15.62
N ASP A 240 5.24 24.28 -16.19
CA ASP A 240 5.21 23.96 -17.63
C ASP A 240 3.77 23.77 -18.13
N SER A 241 3.51 24.14 -19.38
CA SER A 241 2.18 24.10 -20.01
C SER A 241 1.55 22.70 -20.03
N ALA A 242 2.36 21.64 -20.18
CA ALA A 242 1.90 20.26 -20.14
C ALA A 242 1.47 19.83 -18.73
N GLU A 243 2.21 20.27 -17.71
CA GLU A 243 1.89 20.03 -16.30
C GLU A 243 0.64 20.81 -15.86
N GLN A 244 0.45 22.02 -16.40
CA GLN A 244 -0.78 22.81 -16.22
C GLN A 244 -2.00 22.11 -16.80
N ALA A 245 -1.91 21.58 -18.02
CA ALA A 245 -3.00 20.87 -18.68
C ALA A 245 -3.39 19.58 -17.92
N ALA A 246 -2.38 18.79 -17.49
CA ALA A 246 -2.59 17.61 -16.67
C ALA A 246 -3.24 17.94 -15.31
N THR A 247 -2.77 19.02 -14.69
CA THR A 247 -3.31 19.54 -13.42
C THR A 247 -4.77 19.95 -13.58
N GLN A 248 -5.10 20.65 -14.66
CA GLN A 248 -6.46 21.10 -14.94
C GLN A 248 -7.42 19.93 -15.22
N ALA A 249 -6.95 18.90 -15.96
CA ALA A 249 -7.73 17.69 -16.21
C ALA A 249 -8.06 16.94 -14.92
N ILE A 250 -7.06 16.78 -14.03
CA ILE A 250 -7.26 16.16 -12.72
C ILE A 250 -8.24 16.98 -11.88
N ARG A 251 -8.13 18.30 -11.82
CA ARG A 251 -9.07 19.18 -11.12
C ARG A 251 -10.50 18.99 -11.61
N ALA A 252 -10.70 19.00 -12.92
CA ALA A 252 -12.02 18.83 -13.53
C ALA A 252 -12.63 17.47 -13.18
N GLN A 253 -11.82 16.41 -13.22
CA GLN A 253 -12.24 15.06 -12.83
C GLN A 253 -12.64 15.00 -11.35
N MET A 254 -11.83 15.58 -10.48
CA MET A 254 -12.08 15.59 -9.03
C MET A 254 -13.32 16.43 -8.67
N GLN A 255 -13.52 17.57 -9.33
CA GLN A 255 -14.75 18.35 -9.18
C GLN A 255 -15.98 17.55 -9.62
N SER A 256 -15.88 16.81 -10.74
CA SER A 256 -16.95 15.93 -11.21
C SER A 256 -17.30 14.84 -10.21
N ILE A 257 -16.29 14.23 -9.60
CA ILE A 257 -16.45 13.19 -8.55
C ILE A 257 -17.10 13.82 -7.30
N ALA A 258 -16.61 14.98 -6.85
CA ALA A 258 -17.13 15.65 -5.66
C ALA A 258 -18.59 16.08 -5.84
N LEU A 259 -18.93 16.66 -7.00
CA LEU A 259 -20.31 17.08 -7.33
C LEU A 259 -21.28 15.91 -7.44
N ALA A 260 -20.79 14.73 -7.83
CA ALA A 260 -21.58 13.51 -7.92
C ALA A 260 -21.62 12.69 -6.61
N GLY A 261 -21.06 13.22 -5.52
CA GLY A 261 -21.05 12.53 -4.21
C GLY A 261 -20.00 11.42 -4.06
N GLY A 262 -19.07 11.28 -5.04
CA GLY A 262 -18.05 10.22 -5.05
C GLY A 262 -16.76 10.53 -4.28
N GLY A 263 -16.78 11.49 -3.35
CA GLY A 263 -15.58 11.91 -2.60
C GLY A 263 -14.92 10.79 -1.79
N ALA A 264 -15.68 9.76 -1.41
CA ALA A 264 -15.19 8.57 -0.71
C ALA A 264 -14.94 7.38 -1.66
N ASP A 265 -14.77 7.63 -2.98
CA ASP A 265 -14.65 6.59 -4.01
C ASP A 265 -13.46 6.81 -4.96
N LEU A 266 -12.44 7.52 -4.48
CA LEU A 266 -11.17 7.69 -5.15
C LEU A 266 -10.37 6.38 -5.16
N SER A 267 -9.33 6.29 -5.99
CA SER A 267 -8.52 5.08 -6.16
C SER A 267 -7.95 4.53 -4.85
N THR A 268 -7.55 5.40 -3.92
CA THR A 268 -7.03 4.99 -2.59
C THR A 268 -8.10 4.31 -1.74
N GLN A 269 -9.34 4.85 -1.70
CA GLN A 269 -10.42 4.19 -0.97
C GLN A 269 -10.83 2.87 -1.63
N GLN A 270 -10.76 2.78 -2.97
CA GLN A 270 -10.99 1.51 -3.68
C GLN A 270 -9.91 0.48 -3.35
N LEU A 271 -8.64 0.92 -3.27
CA LEU A 271 -7.54 0.06 -2.82
C LEU A 271 -7.79 -0.44 -1.40
N GLY A 272 -8.17 0.44 -0.48
CA GLY A 272 -8.49 0.06 0.89
C GLY A 272 -9.63 -0.95 0.98
N ARG A 273 -10.71 -0.78 0.19
CA ARG A 273 -11.82 -1.76 0.11
C ARG A 273 -11.36 -3.10 -0.45
N HIS A 274 -10.52 -3.08 -1.49
CA HIS A 274 -9.98 -4.30 -2.08
C HIS A 274 -9.12 -5.07 -1.07
N LEU A 275 -8.17 -4.39 -0.42
CA LEU A 275 -7.28 -4.99 0.58
C LEU A 275 -8.07 -5.59 1.75
N LYS A 276 -9.07 -4.84 2.28
CA LYS A 276 -9.96 -5.35 3.33
C LYS A 276 -10.69 -6.62 2.90
N ALA A 277 -11.28 -6.59 1.72
CA ALA A 277 -12.07 -7.71 1.24
C ALA A 277 -11.23 -8.95 0.98
N ALA A 278 -10.08 -8.80 0.33
CA ALA A 278 -9.16 -9.89 0.10
C ALA A 278 -8.65 -10.49 1.42
N ALA A 279 -8.23 -9.63 2.36
CA ALA A 279 -7.79 -10.06 3.68
C ALA A 279 -8.86 -10.89 4.41
N GLU A 280 -10.06 -10.35 4.56
CA GLU A 280 -11.15 -11.01 5.32
C GLU A 280 -11.71 -12.24 4.60
N GLY A 281 -11.62 -12.29 3.26
CA GLY A 281 -12.01 -13.45 2.46
C GLY A 281 -11.03 -14.62 2.56
N TYR A 282 -9.72 -14.34 2.65
CA TYR A 282 -8.69 -15.37 2.73
C TYR A 282 -8.29 -15.74 4.16
N LEU A 283 -8.46 -14.84 5.14
CA LEU A 283 -8.20 -15.07 6.57
C LEU A 283 -9.48 -14.87 7.39
N PRO A 284 -10.42 -15.82 7.38
CA PRO A 284 -11.65 -15.72 8.16
C PRO A 284 -11.36 -15.48 9.64
N GLY A 285 -12.04 -14.50 10.23
CA GLY A 285 -11.85 -14.11 11.62
C GLY A 285 -10.74 -13.08 11.87
N PHE A 286 -9.99 -12.67 10.82
CA PHE A 286 -9.13 -11.48 10.88
C PHE A 286 -9.91 -10.26 10.36
N THR A 287 -9.78 -9.12 11.04
CA THR A 287 -10.50 -7.88 10.70
C THR A 287 -9.54 -6.81 10.22
N VAL A 288 -9.78 -6.27 9.03
CA VAL A 288 -9.13 -5.04 8.57
C VAL A 288 -10.03 -3.86 8.90
N GLN A 289 -9.64 -3.06 9.89
CA GLN A 289 -10.32 -1.83 10.24
C GLN A 289 -9.96 -0.74 9.22
N LEU A 290 -10.83 -0.56 8.24
CA LEU A 290 -10.67 0.49 7.23
C LEU A 290 -10.92 1.87 7.86
N ILE A 291 -9.93 2.74 7.81
CA ILE A 291 -9.96 4.10 8.34
C ILE A 291 -9.88 5.06 7.14
N GLN A 292 -10.99 5.76 6.88
CA GLN A 292 -11.07 6.75 5.82
C GLN A 292 -10.43 8.06 6.26
N ARG A 293 -9.13 8.00 6.45
CA ARG A 293 -8.22 9.10 6.78
C ARG A 293 -6.88 8.82 6.14
N ARG A 294 -6.14 9.88 5.88
CA ARG A 294 -4.79 9.82 5.35
C ARG A 294 -3.84 9.07 6.29
N ASP A 295 -3.84 9.43 7.57
CA ASP A 295 -3.06 8.80 8.64
C ASP A 295 -3.59 9.25 10.01
N ARG A 296 -2.86 8.90 11.08
CA ARG A 296 -3.04 9.38 12.44
C ARG A 296 -2.93 10.92 12.51
N TYR A 297 -3.44 11.53 13.56
CA TYR A 297 -3.39 12.99 13.71
C TYR A 297 -1.95 13.52 13.74
N LEU A 298 -1.63 14.44 12.80
CA LEU A 298 -0.32 15.10 12.67
C LEU A 298 0.87 14.13 12.52
N ARG A 299 0.62 12.92 12.05
CA ARG A 299 1.62 11.88 11.76
C ARG A 299 1.49 11.44 10.30
N GLY A 300 2.46 10.70 9.80
CA GLY A 300 2.48 10.20 8.43
C GLY A 300 3.13 8.83 8.35
N GLY A 301 3.50 8.44 7.16
CA GLY A 301 4.22 7.24 6.79
C GLY A 301 4.51 7.22 5.30
N ASP A 302 5.23 6.22 4.82
CA ASP A 302 5.76 6.14 3.46
C ASP A 302 4.73 6.14 2.33
N HIS A 303 3.44 5.90 2.61
CA HIS A 303 2.35 6.03 1.64
C HIS A 303 2.07 7.49 1.25
N ILE A 304 2.37 8.45 2.13
CA ILE A 304 2.07 9.86 1.94
C ILE A 304 2.74 10.45 0.68
N PRO A 305 4.05 10.25 0.44
CA PRO A 305 4.68 10.73 -0.77
C PRO A 305 4.05 10.19 -2.06
N PHE A 306 3.54 8.95 -2.05
CA PHE A 306 2.84 8.38 -3.21
C PHE A 306 1.48 9.04 -3.43
N LEU A 307 0.71 9.28 -2.36
CA LEU A 307 -0.52 10.08 -2.43
C LEU A 307 -0.25 11.46 -3.01
N GLU A 308 0.85 12.11 -2.60
CA GLU A 308 1.26 13.42 -3.09
C GLU A 308 1.62 13.43 -4.58
N GLN A 309 2.04 12.30 -5.14
CA GLN A 309 2.26 12.12 -6.57
C GLN A 309 1.02 11.64 -7.32
N GLY A 310 -0.12 11.47 -6.65
CA GLY A 310 -1.40 11.07 -7.25
C GLY A 310 -1.57 9.56 -7.42
N TYR A 311 -0.76 8.75 -6.74
CA TYR A 311 -0.90 7.30 -6.73
C TYR A 311 -1.84 6.84 -5.61
N ALA A 312 -2.54 5.72 -5.80
CA ALA A 312 -3.30 5.08 -4.74
C ALA A 312 -2.34 4.45 -3.72
N ALA A 313 -2.41 4.91 -2.47
CA ALA A 313 -1.49 4.44 -1.44
C ALA A 313 -2.18 4.31 -0.08
N THR A 314 -1.79 3.29 0.69
CA THR A 314 -2.40 2.94 1.97
C THR A 314 -1.33 2.53 2.98
N ARG A 315 -1.69 2.59 4.28
CA ARG A 315 -0.82 2.14 5.38
C ARG A 315 -1.53 1.13 6.26
N PHE A 316 -0.91 -0.03 6.44
CA PHE A 316 -1.21 -0.93 7.54
C PHE A 316 -0.45 -0.54 8.79
N THR A 317 -1.12 -0.60 9.95
CA THR A 317 -0.50 -0.43 11.27
C THR A 317 -1.30 -1.19 12.33
N GLU A 318 -0.67 -1.55 13.42
CA GLU A 318 -1.26 -2.31 14.52
C GLU A 318 -2.50 -1.64 15.13
N PRO A 319 -3.41 -2.40 15.79
CA PRO A 319 -4.68 -1.86 16.29
C PRO A 319 -4.49 -0.87 17.46
N PHE A 320 -3.46 -1.07 18.27
CA PHE A 320 -3.15 -0.26 19.45
C PHE A 320 -1.64 -0.06 19.53
N GLU A 321 -1.18 1.20 19.50
CA GLU A 321 0.23 1.52 19.63
C GLU A 321 0.66 1.49 21.10
N ASN A 322 1.90 1.03 21.35
CA ASN A 322 2.51 1.07 22.68
C ASN A 322 3.63 2.11 22.73
N PHE A 323 3.30 3.29 23.24
CA PHE A 323 4.23 4.43 23.29
C PHE A 323 5.36 4.28 24.31
N ARG A 324 5.39 3.21 25.12
CA ARG A 324 6.54 2.86 25.95
C ARG A 324 7.62 2.15 25.15
N HIS A 325 7.24 1.57 24.02
CA HIS A 325 8.17 0.85 23.16
C HIS A 325 8.60 1.71 21.95
N GLN A 326 7.65 2.34 21.27
CA GLN A 326 7.93 3.15 20.07
C GLN A 326 8.77 4.39 20.40
N HIS A 327 9.85 4.63 19.62
CA HIS A 327 10.74 5.79 19.73
C HIS A 327 11.29 6.03 21.15
N GLN A 328 11.64 4.97 21.86
CA GLN A 328 12.12 5.03 23.23
C GLN A 328 13.57 4.55 23.35
N ASN A 329 14.34 5.22 24.22
CA ASN A 329 15.61 4.66 24.66
C ASN A 329 15.37 3.36 25.42
N VAL A 330 16.21 2.37 25.18
CA VAL A 330 16.15 1.09 25.92
C VAL A 330 16.53 1.34 27.39
N ARG A 331 15.58 1.13 28.29
CA ARG A 331 15.77 1.29 29.73
C ARG A 331 14.69 0.57 30.52
N THR A 332 14.95 0.39 31.81
CA THR A 332 13.93 0.01 32.78
C THR A 332 13.76 1.15 33.77
N GLU A 333 12.52 1.61 33.96
CA GLU A 333 12.20 2.73 34.85
C GLU A 333 10.95 2.37 35.67
N GLY A 334 11.06 2.42 37.00
CA GLY A 334 9.95 2.04 37.89
C GLY A 334 9.44 0.62 37.69
N GLY A 335 10.28 -0.32 37.24
CA GLY A 335 9.89 -1.69 36.93
C GLY A 335 9.25 -1.87 35.54
N THR A 336 9.09 -0.80 34.77
CA THR A 336 8.57 -0.83 33.41
C THR A 336 9.72 -0.85 32.40
N ALA A 337 9.69 -1.78 31.44
CA ALA A 337 10.62 -1.83 30.33
C ALA A 337 10.21 -0.86 29.22
N TYR A 338 11.18 -0.12 28.69
CA TYR A 338 11.03 0.80 27.57
C TYR A 338 11.99 0.39 26.43
N GLY A 339 11.67 0.81 25.22
CA GLY A 339 12.46 0.55 24.02
C GLY A 339 11.77 -0.41 23.07
N ASP A 340 12.09 -0.28 21.80
CA ASP A 340 11.49 -1.09 20.75
C ASP A 340 12.31 -2.37 20.51
N LEU A 341 12.00 -3.39 21.33
CA LEU A 341 12.76 -4.65 21.41
C LEU A 341 11.98 -5.83 20.83
N PRO A 342 12.67 -6.87 20.34
CA PRO A 342 12.03 -8.07 19.77
C PRO A 342 11.12 -8.83 20.75
N GLU A 343 11.33 -8.67 22.06
CA GLU A 343 10.53 -9.28 23.11
C GLU A 343 9.08 -8.78 23.14
N PHE A 344 8.84 -7.62 22.56
CA PHE A 344 7.53 -6.99 22.49
C PHE A 344 6.82 -7.25 21.15
N VAL A 345 7.46 -7.96 20.23
CA VAL A 345 6.90 -8.28 18.91
C VAL A 345 6.18 -9.64 18.96
N ASP A 346 4.94 -9.66 18.48
CA ASP A 346 4.17 -10.88 18.22
C ASP A 346 4.41 -11.33 16.76
N PHE A 347 5.40 -12.18 16.55
CA PHE A 347 5.81 -12.64 15.22
C PHE A 347 4.71 -13.42 14.47
N ALA A 348 3.77 -14.04 15.19
CA ALA A 348 2.62 -14.69 14.59
C ALA A 348 1.65 -13.65 14.03
N TYR A 349 1.45 -12.55 14.74
CA TYR A 349 0.66 -11.40 14.29
C TYR A 349 1.31 -10.74 13.06
N VAL A 350 2.63 -10.51 13.05
CA VAL A 350 3.34 -9.98 11.86
C VAL A 350 3.14 -10.90 10.65
N ALA A 351 3.18 -12.24 10.86
CA ALA A 351 2.92 -13.18 9.78
C ALA A 351 1.46 -13.12 9.28
N ASP A 352 0.48 -12.90 10.15
CA ASP A 352 -0.91 -12.66 9.73
C ASP A 352 -1.02 -11.36 8.94
N VAL A 353 -0.32 -10.28 9.33
CA VAL A 353 -0.24 -9.03 8.53
C VAL A 353 0.41 -9.29 7.17
N ALA A 354 1.48 -10.07 7.10
CA ALA A 354 2.08 -10.46 5.82
C ALA A 354 1.09 -11.24 4.94
N ARG A 355 0.30 -12.15 5.51
CA ARG A 355 -0.74 -12.91 4.78
C ARG A 355 -1.82 -12.01 4.20
N ILE A 356 -2.33 -11.04 4.94
CA ILE A 356 -3.35 -10.11 4.42
C ILE A 356 -2.79 -9.21 3.31
N ASN A 357 -1.54 -8.76 3.42
CA ASN A 357 -0.84 -8.07 2.34
C ASN A 357 -0.75 -8.96 1.10
N ALA A 358 -0.28 -10.21 1.26
CA ALA A 358 -0.18 -11.19 0.17
C ALA A 358 -1.52 -11.44 -0.51
N ALA A 359 -2.61 -11.62 0.26
CA ALA A 359 -3.94 -11.81 -0.29
C ALA A 359 -4.38 -10.63 -1.17
N GLY A 360 -4.21 -9.40 -0.68
CA GLY A 360 -4.55 -8.19 -1.41
C GLY A 360 -3.71 -7.99 -2.67
N LEU A 361 -2.39 -8.07 -2.54
CA LEU A 361 -1.46 -7.87 -3.66
C LEU A 361 -1.58 -8.97 -4.72
N ALA A 362 -1.66 -10.26 -4.32
CA ALA A 362 -1.77 -11.37 -5.26
C ALA A 362 -3.08 -11.34 -6.05
N THR A 363 -4.21 -11.09 -5.39
CA THR A 363 -5.50 -11.00 -6.07
C THR A 363 -5.56 -9.83 -7.04
N LEU A 364 -4.94 -8.70 -6.71
CA LEU A 364 -4.86 -7.54 -7.60
C LEU A 364 -3.88 -7.76 -8.76
N ALA A 365 -2.73 -8.40 -8.49
CA ALA A 365 -1.73 -8.71 -9.52
C ALA A 365 -2.22 -9.73 -10.55
N LEU A 366 -3.20 -10.58 -10.20
CA LEU A 366 -3.85 -11.57 -11.06
C LEU A 366 -5.16 -11.06 -11.68
N ALA A 367 -5.55 -9.82 -11.40
CA ALA A 367 -6.73 -9.20 -11.98
C ALA A 367 -6.38 -8.47 -13.29
N PRO A 368 -7.35 -8.35 -14.23
CA PRO A 368 -7.17 -7.49 -15.41
C PRO A 368 -7.02 -6.02 -14.99
N PRO A 369 -6.51 -5.14 -15.86
CA PRO A 369 -6.54 -3.70 -15.63
C PRO A 369 -7.95 -3.19 -15.34
N PRO A 370 -8.11 -2.17 -14.48
CA PRO A 370 -9.41 -1.56 -14.21
C PRO A 370 -10.06 -1.05 -15.51
N PRO A 371 -11.42 -1.05 -15.60
CA PRO A 371 -12.10 -0.56 -16.78
C PRO A 371 -11.86 0.94 -16.98
N ALA A 372 -11.63 1.35 -18.22
CA ALA A 372 -11.37 2.73 -18.57
C ALA A 372 -12.69 3.48 -18.92
N MET A 373 -12.69 4.79 -18.70
CA MET A 373 -13.76 5.71 -19.09
C MET A 373 -15.15 5.30 -18.56
N VAL A 374 -15.22 4.86 -17.32
CA VAL A 374 -16.50 4.47 -16.72
C VAL A 374 -17.41 5.69 -16.57
N ARG A 375 -18.63 5.58 -17.08
CA ARG A 375 -19.65 6.63 -17.08
C ARG A 375 -20.97 6.06 -16.59
N ILE A 376 -21.82 6.91 -15.98
CA ILE A 376 -23.21 6.63 -15.67
C ILE A 376 -24.11 7.55 -16.49
N ASP A 377 -25.13 6.99 -17.12
CA ASP A 377 -26.07 7.74 -17.94
C ASP A 377 -27.00 8.59 -17.03
N THR A 378 -26.90 9.89 -17.14
CA THR A 378 -27.73 10.86 -16.43
C THR A 378 -28.70 11.61 -17.35
N THR A 379 -28.76 11.23 -18.63
CA THR A 379 -29.64 11.88 -19.61
C THR A 379 -31.08 11.49 -19.46
N GLN A 380 -31.33 10.28 -18.93
CA GLN A 380 -32.68 9.78 -18.68
C GLN A 380 -32.96 9.65 -17.18
N LEU A 381 -34.15 10.13 -16.78
CA LEU A 381 -34.65 10.01 -15.41
C LEU A 381 -35.43 8.69 -15.31
N THR A 382 -34.76 7.64 -14.89
CA THR A 382 -35.34 6.30 -14.67
C THR A 382 -34.87 5.74 -13.33
N ASN A 383 -35.60 4.78 -12.80
CA ASN A 383 -35.20 4.03 -11.60
C ASN A 383 -34.15 2.94 -11.90
N ASP A 384 -33.82 2.71 -13.15
CA ASP A 384 -32.72 1.88 -13.57
C ASP A 384 -31.46 2.74 -13.79
N SER A 385 -30.28 2.17 -13.59
CA SER A 385 -29.02 2.84 -13.89
C SER A 385 -28.26 2.13 -14.99
N THR A 386 -27.87 2.88 -16.02
CA THR A 386 -27.06 2.39 -17.13
C THR A 386 -25.65 2.92 -16.99
N LEU A 387 -24.67 2.01 -16.94
CA LEU A 387 -23.24 2.31 -16.89
C LEU A 387 -22.58 1.92 -18.21
N ARG A 388 -21.54 2.67 -18.61
CA ARG A 388 -20.76 2.45 -19.84
C ARG A 388 -19.29 2.50 -19.53
N TRP A 389 -18.47 1.73 -20.27
CA TRP A 389 -17.01 1.70 -20.18
C TRP A 389 -16.37 1.21 -21.46
N VAL A 390 -15.06 1.39 -21.59
CA VAL A 390 -14.28 0.82 -22.70
C VAL A 390 -14.00 -0.65 -22.40
N VAL A 391 -14.33 -1.54 -23.32
CA VAL A 391 -14.04 -2.98 -23.20
C VAL A 391 -12.54 -3.21 -23.31
N SER A 392 -11.95 -3.87 -22.32
CA SER A 392 -10.54 -4.24 -22.33
C SER A 392 -10.27 -5.39 -23.32
N THR A 393 -9.11 -5.35 -23.96
CA THR A 393 -8.59 -6.43 -24.82
C THR A 393 -7.73 -7.42 -24.04
N ASP A 394 -7.62 -7.28 -22.73
CA ASP A 394 -6.82 -8.17 -21.88
C ASP A 394 -7.29 -9.62 -22.06
N PRO A 395 -6.38 -10.56 -22.35
CA PRO A 395 -6.74 -11.96 -22.61
C PRO A 395 -7.27 -12.66 -21.35
N SER A 396 -6.86 -12.23 -20.16
CA SER A 396 -7.32 -12.79 -18.88
C SER A 396 -8.74 -12.35 -18.51
N LEU A 397 -9.30 -11.32 -19.18
CA LEU A 397 -10.63 -10.80 -18.89
C LEU A 397 -11.70 -11.86 -19.14
N ARG A 398 -12.53 -12.17 -18.13
CA ARG A 398 -13.78 -12.92 -18.26
C ARG A 398 -14.96 -12.01 -18.61
N GLY A 399 -15.04 -10.86 -17.96
CA GLY A 399 -16.13 -9.89 -18.07
C GLY A 399 -16.00 -8.77 -17.04
N TYR A 400 -17.13 -8.17 -16.73
CA TYR A 400 -17.22 -7.06 -15.80
C TYR A 400 -18.18 -7.35 -14.66
N ARG A 401 -17.96 -6.67 -13.53
CA ARG A 401 -18.85 -6.69 -12.38
C ARG A 401 -19.23 -5.24 -12.05
N VAL A 402 -20.52 -4.94 -12.05
CA VAL A 402 -21.05 -3.71 -11.47
C VAL A 402 -21.25 -3.98 -9.98
N VAL A 403 -20.69 -3.13 -9.16
CA VAL A 403 -20.83 -3.17 -7.70
C VAL A 403 -21.57 -1.93 -7.23
N TRP A 404 -22.33 -2.04 -6.13
CA TRP A 404 -22.95 -0.87 -5.52
C TRP A 404 -23.09 -1.03 -4.01
N ARG A 405 -23.29 0.09 -3.36
CA ARG A 405 -23.46 0.21 -1.92
C ARG A 405 -24.41 1.35 -1.58
N ASP A 406 -25.04 1.29 -0.43
CA ASP A 406 -25.73 2.42 0.15
C ASP A 406 -24.76 3.58 0.38
N THR A 407 -25.22 4.81 0.34
CA THR A 407 -24.37 6.01 0.39
C THR A 407 -23.63 6.17 1.73
N ASP A 408 -24.15 5.57 2.81
CA ASP A 408 -23.55 5.54 4.15
C ASP A 408 -22.69 4.28 4.42
N ALA A 409 -22.72 3.27 3.53
CA ALA A 409 -21.90 2.09 3.66
C ALA A 409 -20.43 2.36 3.26
N THR A 410 -19.47 1.78 3.98
CA THR A 410 -18.04 1.96 3.73
C THR A 410 -17.48 0.98 2.70
N THR A 411 -18.14 -0.16 2.49
CA THR A 411 -17.73 -1.24 1.59
C THR A 411 -18.83 -1.57 0.58
N TRP A 412 -18.46 -2.18 -0.54
CA TRP A 412 -19.41 -2.66 -1.52
C TRP A 412 -20.32 -3.73 -0.91
N GLN A 413 -21.64 -3.61 -1.10
CA GLN A 413 -22.63 -4.52 -0.49
C GLN A 413 -23.22 -5.48 -1.52
N PHE A 414 -23.37 -5.02 -2.76
CA PHE A 414 -24.06 -5.77 -3.82
C PHE A 414 -23.24 -5.81 -5.10
N SER A 415 -23.48 -6.82 -5.93
CA SER A 415 -22.83 -6.94 -7.23
C SER A 415 -23.71 -7.66 -8.25
N GLN A 416 -23.45 -7.38 -9.54
CA GLN A 416 -23.96 -8.13 -10.66
C GLN A 416 -22.88 -8.32 -11.72
N GLU A 417 -22.70 -9.56 -12.18
CA GLU A 417 -21.71 -9.88 -13.20
C GLU A 417 -22.30 -9.76 -14.61
N PHE A 418 -21.45 -9.33 -15.54
CA PHE A 418 -21.75 -9.19 -16.95
C PHE A 418 -20.60 -9.80 -17.77
N GLY A 419 -20.88 -10.24 -19.00
CA GLY A 419 -19.87 -10.72 -19.92
C GLY A 419 -18.93 -9.59 -20.40
N ARG A 420 -18.21 -9.83 -21.50
CA ARG A 420 -17.33 -8.84 -22.15
C ARG A 420 -18.17 -7.79 -22.90
N VAL A 421 -18.84 -6.92 -22.17
CA VAL A 421 -19.71 -5.86 -22.69
C VAL A 421 -19.20 -4.49 -22.29
N GLY A 422 -19.49 -3.46 -23.08
CA GLY A 422 -19.13 -2.06 -22.77
C GLY A 422 -20.25 -1.27 -22.09
N GLN A 423 -21.37 -1.93 -21.77
CA GLN A 423 -22.53 -1.31 -21.13
C GLN A 423 -23.29 -2.33 -20.32
N ALA A 424 -23.86 -1.89 -19.20
CA ALA A 424 -24.80 -2.67 -18.41
C ALA A 424 -25.87 -1.76 -17.79
N THR A 425 -27.09 -2.30 -17.66
CA THR A 425 -28.17 -1.67 -16.92
C THR A 425 -28.54 -2.53 -15.71
N VAL A 426 -28.64 -1.91 -14.54
CA VAL A 426 -29.04 -2.57 -13.30
C VAL A 426 -30.34 -1.93 -12.79
N PRO A 427 -31.28 -2.70 -12.20
CA PRO A 427 -32.57 -2.19 -11.73
C PRO A 427 -32.43 -1.55 -10.34
N VAL A 428 -31.55 -0.55 -10.23
CA VAL A 428 -31.26 0.21 -9.01
C VAL A 428 -31.10 1.67 -9.38
N SER A 429 -31.77 2.58 -8.66
CA SER A 429 -31.68 4.00 -8.92
C SER A 429 -30.31 4.56 -8.54
N LYS A 430 -29.72 5.30 -9.48
CA LYS A 430 -28.44 6.01 -9.29
C LYS A 430 -28.50 7.08 -8.19
N ASP A 431 -29.68 7.52 -7.82
CA ASP A 431 -29.88 8.56 -6.80
C ASP A 431 -29.84 7.97 -5.38
N ASN A 432 -29.93 6.63 -5.24
CA ASN A 432 -30.03 5.96 -3.94
C ASN A 432 -28.72 5.27 -3.51
N VAL A 433 -27.79 5.04 -4.43
CA VAL A 433 -26.58 4.21 -4.19
C VAL A 433 -25.36 4.80 -4.85
N ILE A 434 -24.19 4.35 -4.42
CA ILE A 434 -22.90 4.57 -5.09
C ILE A 434 -22.57 3.35 -5.95
N PHE A 435 -22.17 3.56 -7.19
CA PHE A 435 -21.76 2.52 -8.12
C PHE A 435 -20.25 2.46 -8.31
N GLY A 436 -19.76 1.27 -8.71
CA GLY A 436 -18.43 1.05 -9.24
C GLY A 436 -18.45 -0.05 -10.31
N VAL A 437 -17.45 -0.06 -11.18
CA VAL A 437 -17.28 -1.13 -12.19
C VAL A 437 -15.90 -1.74 -12.02
N GLN A 438 -15.84 -3.07 -12.02
CA GLN A 438 -14.62 -3.87 -11.94
C GLN A 438 -14.47 -4.73 -13.19
N ALA A 439 -13.24 -4.91 -13.67
CA ALA A 439 -12.90 -5.98 -14.61
C ALA A 439 -12.61 -7.26 -13.82
N VAL A 440 -13.09 -8.42 -14.33
CA VAL A 440 -12.96 -9.71 -13.65
C VAL A 440 -12.24 -10.70 -14.54
N SER A 441 -11.20 -11.35 -14.02
CA SER A 441 -10.42 -12.34 -14.75
C SER A 441 -11.16 -13.69 -14.87
N VAL A 442 -10.69 -14.56 -15.77
CA VAL A 442 -11.17 -15.94 -15.89
C VAL A 442 -10.99 -16.75 -14.59
N ARG A 443 -10.03 -16.35 -13.75
CA ARG A 443 -9.79 -16.94 -12.42
C ARG A 443 -10.69 -16.34 -11.33
N GLY A 444 -11.45 -15.29 -11.63
CA GLY A 444 -12.38 -14.63 -10.71
C GLY A 444 -11.78 -13.45 -9.94
N HIS A 445 -10.51 -13.08 -10.18
CA HIS A 445 -9.90 -11.91 -9.58
C HIS A 445 -10.46 -10.63 -10.17
N ALA A 446 -10.79 -9.66 -9.33
CA ALA A 446 -11.38 -8.40 -9.73
C ALA A 446 -10.38 -7.25 -9.57
N SER A 447 -10.35 -6.36 -10.55
CA SER A 447 -9.62 -5.09 -10.48
C SER A 447 -10.15 -4.18 -9.36
N LEU A 448 -9.44 -3.10 -9.08
CA LEU A 448 -10.04 -2.01 -8.31
C LEU A 448 -11.33 -1.54 -9.00
N ALA A 449 -12.32 -1.17 -8.21
CA ALA A 449 -13.55 -0.60 -8.74
C ALA A 449 -13.28 0.82 -9.25
N VAL A 450 -13.88 1.16 -10.39
CA VAL A 450 -13.81 2.52 -10.94
C VAL A 450 -15.16 3.20 -10.73
N TYR A 451 -15.14 4.34 -10.04
CA TYR A 451 -16.32 5.18 -9.83
C TYR A 451 -16.79 5.76 -11.18
N PRO A 452 -18.08 5.66 -11.53
CA PRO A 452 -18.60 6.16 -12.79
C PRO A 452 -18.80 7.68 -12.73
N LEU A 453 -18.16 8.40 -13.65
CA LEU A 453 -18.44 9.83 -13.81
C LEU A 453 -19.78 10.05 -14.53
N PRO A 454 -20.54 11.11 -14.18
CA PRO A 454 -21.76 11.45 -14.90
C PRO A 454 -21.47 11.64 -16.40
N GLN A 455 -22.31 11.06 -17.25
CA GLN A 455 -22.31 11.40 -18.66
C GLN A 455 -23.13 12.69 -18.81
N GLY A 456 -22.46 13.81 -19.09
CA GLY A 456 -23.11 15.11 -19.22
C GLY A 456 -24.25 15.13 -20.25
N ARG A 457 -25.17 16.08 -20.07
CA ARG A 457 -26.22 16.40 -21.05
C ARG A 457 -25.62 17.03 -22.28
#